data_01fc0cd8a447ca961b1d98550a8d990b
#
_entry.id   01fc0cd8a447ca961b1d98550a8d990b
#
_cell.length_a   1.000
_cell.length_b   1.000
_cell.length_c   1.000
_cell.angle_alpha   90.00
_cell.angle_beta   90.00
_cell.angle_gamma   90.00
#
_symmetry.space_group_name_H-M   'P 1'
#
loop_
_entity.id
_entity.type
_entity.pdbx_description
1 polymer ?
#
loop_
_entity_poly.entity_id
_entity_poly.type
_entity_poly.pdbx_seq_one_letter_code
_entity_poly.pdbx_strand_id
1 'polypeptide(L)'
;MKKLIILLLLINISVAYGQSSLRLGVNIDPITSWLSPKTNRIDKDGARPGISGGLMVEYYFHENYGIVTGFNLGVQGGNILYNDTVKISTGENTSVWVPAGASVAYNLSYVTIPIGLKLKTNEIGYFTYFAQLGFAPQINIGSRATSSGNGLNKDNVPKEINLLNMSYFFGGGVEYNIGGQTSLLAGIFFNNGFVDVLSNNTHKAVQNFLTLKLGVLF
;
A
#
# COMPACT_ATOMS: atom_id res chain seq x y z
N MET A 1 -24.45 -7.82 -21.67
CA MET A 1 -23.76 -7.94 -22.99
C MET A 1 -23.03 -6.65 -23.37
N LYS A 2 -23.66 -5.44 -23.37
CA LYS A 2 -22.97 -4.18 -23.77
C LYS A 2 -21.72 -3.85 -22.92
N LYS A 3 -21.72 -4.12 -21.59
CA LYS A 3 -20.57 -3.88 -20.71
C LYS A 3 -19.39 -4.82 -20.98
N LEU A 4 -19.65 -6.04 -21.43
CA LEU A 4 -18.61 -7.02 -21.80
C LEU A 4 -17.93 -6.64 -23.13
N ILE A 5 -18.67 -6.05 -24.05
CA ILE A 5 -18.16 -5.57 -25.35
C ILE A 5 -17.23 -4.36 -25.14
N ILE A 6 -17.55 -3.47 -24.20
CA ILE A 6 -16.70 -2.32 -23.85
C ILE A 6 -15.39 -2.80 -23.22
N LEU A 7 -15.44 -3.83 -22.37
CA LEU A 7 -14.24 -4.43 -21.76
C LEU A 7 -13.36 -5.11 -22.82
N LEU A 8 -13.96 -5.82 -23.78
CA LEU A 8 -13.28 -6.44 -24.92
C LEU A 8 -12.70 -5.40 -25.91
N LEU A 9 -13.36 -4.26 -26.12
CA LEU A 9 -12.85 -3.16 -26.92
C LEU A 9 -11.65 -2.46 -26.26
N LEU A 10 -11.64 -2.32 -24.94
CA LEU A 10 -10.51 -1.76 -24.20
C LEU A 10 -9.26 -2.66 -24.24
N ILE A 11 -9.44 -3.98 -24.34
CA ILE A 11 -8.32 -4.95 -24.46
C ILE A 11 -7.67 -4.89 -25.86
N ASN A 12 -8.41 -4.49 -26.92
CA ASN A 12 -7.87 -4.44 -28.28
C ASN A 12 -7.09 -3.17 -28.64
N ILE A 13 -7.05 -2.15 -27.76
CA ILE A 13 -6.29 -0.90 -28.01
C ILE A 13 -4.78 -1.10 -27.84
N SER A 14 -4.36 -2.19 -27.21
CA SER A 14 -2.95 -2.46 -26.85
C SER A 14 -2.11 -3.15 -27.95
N VAL A 15 -2.66 -3.47 -29.12
CA VAL A 15 -1.94 -4.29 -30.12
C VAL A 15 -1.33 -3.47 -31.29
N ALA A 16 -1.47 -2.14 -31.31
CA ALA A 16 -1.22 -1.35 -32.53
C ALA A 16 0.10 -0.54 -32.56
N TYR A 17 0.97 -0.58 -31.54
CA TYR A 17 2.23 0.18 -31.56
C TYR A 17 3.42 -0.70 -31.23
N GLY A 18 4.11 -1.12 -32.30
CA GLY A 18 5.39 -1.80 -32.21
C GLY A 18 6.53 -0.84 -31.84
N GLN A 19 6.76 -0.69 -30.62
CA GLN A 19 7.93 -0.44 -29.78
C GLN A 19 7.36 -0.20 -28.38
N SER A 20 7.44 -1.20 -27.53
CA SER A 20 6.65 -1.24 -26.31
C SER A 20 7.12 -0.21 -25.29
N SER A 21 6.54 0.98 -25.35
CA SER A 21 6.57 1.96 -24.27
C SER A 21 5.79 1.47 -23.03
N LEU A 22 5.04 0.38 -23.16
CA LEU A 22 4.21 -0.20 -22.10
C LEU A 22 4.81 -1.53 -21.64
N ARG A 23 5.08 -1.64 -20.35
CA ARG A 23 5.49 -2.87 -19.69
C ARG A 23 4.47 -3.24 -18.61
N LEU A 24 4.13 -4.51 -18.57
CA LEU A 24 3.25 -5.08 -17.54
C LEU A 24 4.07 -5.91 -16.57
N GLY A 25 3.57 -6.12 -15.37
CA GLY A 25 4.25 -6.96 -14.41
C GLY A 25 3.37 -7.38 -13.26
N VAL A 26 3.92 -8.27 -12.46
CA VAL A 26 3.33 -8.72 -11.21
C VAL A 26 4.33 -8.52 -10.07
N ASN A 27 3.82 -8.25 -8.89
CA ASN A 27 4.67 -8.07 -7.71
C ASN A 27 4.11 -8.75 -6.47
N ILE A 28 5.04 -9.06 -5.57
CA ILE A 28 4.78 -9.42 -4.19
C ILE A 28 5.69 -8.59 -3.31
N ASP A 29 5.12 -7.97 -2.30
CA ASP A 29 5.76 -6.91 -1.53
C ASP A 29 5.66 -7.22 -0.03
N PRO A 30 6.66 -7.81 0.62
CA PRO A 30 6.79 -7.77 2.06
C PRO A 30 6.82 -6.33 2.58
N ILE A 31 6.05 -6.06 3.63
CA ILE A 31 5.86 -4.73 4.20
C ILE A 31 6.19 -4.76 5.69
N THR A 32 6.82 -3.70 6.18
CA THR A 32 6.88 -3.38 7.60
C THR A 32 6.19 -2.04 7.81
N SER A 33 5.06 -2.04 8.51
CA SER A 33 4.19 -0.87 8.65
C SER A 33 3.99 -0.47 10.11
N TRP A 34 3.75 0.82 10.36
CA TRP A 34 3.45 1.36 11.67
C TRP A 34 2.51 2.54 11.57
N LEU A 35 1.82 2.81 12.67
CA LEU A 35 0.99 3.97 12.85
C LEU A 35 1.78 5.06 13.60
N SER A 36 1.76 6.28 13.08
CA SER A 36 2.41 7.45 13.68
C SER A 36 1.35 8.39 14.26
N PRO A 37 1.27 8.50 15.59
CA PRO A 37 0.34 9.41 16.26
C PRO A 37 0.53 10.86 15.86
N LYS A 38 -0.57 11.61 15.78
CA LYS A 38 -0.62 13.08 15.61
C LYS A 38 -1.15 13.79 16.85
N THR A 39 -1.57 13.05 17.88
CA THR A 39 -2.13 13.59 19.12
C THR A 39 -1.43 12.97 20.31
N ASN A 40 -1.35 13.70 21.42
CA ASN A 40 -0.69 13.25 22.66
C ASN A 40 -1.53 12.22 23.45
N ARG A 41 -2.68 11.79 22.94
CA ARG A 41 -3.56 10.81 23.59
C ARG A 41 -3.24 9.37 23.22
N ILE A 42 -2.41 9.20 22.21
CA ILE A 42 -1.96 7.91 21.71
C ILE A 42 -0.48 7.95 21.45
N ASP A 43 0.19 6.82 21.66
CA ASP A 43 1.61 6.65 21.38
C ASP A 43 1.84 5.49 20.40
N LYS A 44 2.97 5.56 19.69
CA LYS A 44 3.40 4.47 18.82
C LYS A 44 3.85 3.28 19.68
N ASP A 45 3.28 2.10 19.40
CA ASP A 45 3.60 0.88 20.15
C ASP A 45 4.09 -0.25 19.25
N GLY A 46 4.84 0.10 18.23
CA GLY A 46 5.55 -0.84 17.39
C GLY A 46 5.07 -0.91 15.94
N ALA A 47 5.87 -1.61 15.16
CA ALA A 47 5.61 -1.91 13.76
C ALA A 47 5.01 -3.32 13.62
N ARG A 48 4.32 -3.55 12.49
CA ARG A 48 3.75 -4.86 12.16
C ARG A 48 4.22 -5.29 10.77
N PRO A 49 4.50 -6.60 10.61
CA PRO A 49 4.70 -7.16 9.29
C PRO A 49 3.39 -7.17 8.51
N GLY A 50 3.50 -6.97 7.22
CA GLY A 50 2.41 -7.03 6.27
C GLY A 50 2.89 -7.62 4.94
N ILE A 51 1.98 -7.75 4.03
CA ILE A 51 2.26 -8.22 2.68
C ILE A 51 1.28 -7.56 1.72
N SER A 52 1.74 -7.23 0.53
CA SER A 52 0.87 -6.88 -0.58
C SER A 52 1.32 -7.60 -1.86
N GLY A 53 0.48 -7.56 -2.86
CA GLY A 53 0.81 -8.07 -4.18
C GLY A 53 -0.21 -7.60 -5.19
N GLY A 54 0.17 -7.62 -6.45
CA GLY A 54 -0.70 -7.11 -7.49
C GLY A 54 -0.07 -7.02 -8.87
N LEU A 55 -0.63 -6.12 -9.64
CA LEU A 55 -0.24 -5.85 -11.02
C LEU A 55 0.49 -4.51 -11.11
N MET A 56 1.53 -4.48 -11.92
CA MET A 56 2.28 -3.28 -12.26
C MET A 56 2.06 -2.93 -13.73
N VAL A 57 1.96 -1.65 -14.00
CA VAL A 57 1.89 -1.09 -15.35
C VAL A 57 2.88 0.06 -15.42
N GLU A 58 3.79 0.00 -16.37
CA GLU A 58 4.79 1.04 -16.61
C GLU A 58 4.64 1.55 -18.04
N TYR A 59 4.47 2.84 -18.21
CA TYR A 59 4.41 3.49 -19.52
C TYR A 59 5.58 4.46 -19.64
N TYR A 60 6.47 4.17 -20.58
CA TYR A 60 7.65 5.00 -20.84
C TYR A 60 7.37 5.99 -21.97
N PHE A 61 7.44 7.27 -21.67
CA PHE A 61 7.33 8.36 -22.65
C PHE A 61 8.71 8.80 -23.14
N HIS A 62 9.77 8.30 -22.54
CA HIS A 62 11.17 8.45 -22.93
C HIS A 62 11.94 7.21 -22.48
N GLU A 63 13.10 6.94 -23.08
CA GLU A 63 13.92 5.75 -22.77
C GLU A 63 14.18 5.55 -21.26
N ASN A 64 14.40 6.64 -20.53
CA ASN A 64 14.75 6.64 -19.10
C ASN A 64 13.65 7.16 -18.18
N TYR A 65 12.50 7.61 -18.71
CA TYR A 65 11.44 8.24 -17.94
C TYR A 65 10.08 7.62 -18.25
N GLY A 66 9.37 7.24 -17.21
CA GLY A 66 8.05 6.63 -17.37
C GLY A 66 7.10 6.99 -16.22
N ILE A 67 5.85 6.71 -16.48
CA ILE A 67 4.79 6.72 -15.47
C ILE A 67 4.58 5.28 -15.01
N VAL A 68 4.44 5.10 -13.71
CA VAL A 68 4.12 3.82 -13.10
C VAL A 68 2.75 3.89 -12.45
N THR A 69 1.98 2.83 -12.63
CA THR A 69 0.72 2.63 -11.94
C THR A 69 0.51 1.14 -11.67
N GLY A 70 -0.61 0.78 -11.08
CA GLY A 70 -0.89 -0.61 -10.77
C GLY A 70 -2.12 -0.79 -9.92
N PHE A 71 -2.34 -2.03 -9.53
CA PHE A 71 -3.41 -2.41 -8.63
C PHE A 71 -2.86 -3.43 -7.65
N ASN A 72 -2.79 -3.07 -6.37
CA ASN A 72 -2.27 -3.94 -5.32
C ASN A 72 -3.33 -4.20 -4.25
N LEU A 73 -3.36 -5.43 -3.78
CA LEU A 73 -4.10 -5.84 -2.59
C LEU A 73 -3.09 -6.15 -1.48
N GLY A 74 -3.33 -5.64 -0.28
CA GLY A 74 -2.37 -5.85 0.79
C GLY A 74 -2.98 -5.72 2.18
N VAL A 75 -2.23 -6.25 3.14
CA VAL A 75 -2.52 -6.15 4.56
C VAL A 75 -1.34 -5.45 5.23
N GLN A 76 -1.65 -4.43 6.00
CA GLN A 76 -0.69 -3.60 6.73
C GLN A 76 -1.33 -3.09 8.03
N GLY A 77 -0.59 -2.42 8.89
CA GLY A 77 -1.17 -1.92 10.14
C GLY A 77 -0.13 -1.34 11.07
N GLY A 78 -0.41 -1.38 12.34
CA GLY A 78 0.48 -0.90 13.40
C GLY A 78 -0.17 -1.06 14.77
N ASN A 79 0.63 -0.90 15.81
CA ASN A 79 0.15 -0.90 17.17
C ASN A 79 0.09 0.54 17.68
N ILE A 80 -0.95 0.82 18.46
CA ILE A 80 -1.15 2.10 19.15
C ILE A 80 -1.39 1.82 20.62
N LEU A 81 -0.68 2.53 21.47
CA LEU A 81 -0.93 2.61 22.90
C LEU A 81 -1.90 3.77 23.16
N TYR A 82 -3.01 3.50 23.84
CA TYR A 82 -3.98 4.50 24.23
C TYR A 82 -3.67 5.02 25.65
N ASN A 83 -3.48 6.32 25.78
CA ASN A 83 -3.18 6.97 27.09
C ASN A 83 -4.44 7.30 27.90
N ASP A 84 -5.61 7.20 27.26
CA ASP A 84 -6.92 7.37 27.88
C ASP A 84 -7.83 6.16 27.60
N THR A 85 -8.91 6.03 28.37
CA THR A 85 -9.90 5.01 28.13
C THR A 85 -10.72 5.35 26.89
N VAL A 86 -10.73 4.47 25.90
CA VAL A 86 -11.42 4.67 24.64
C VAL A 86 -12.49 3.63 24.39
N LYS A 87 -13.59 4.07 23.78
CA LYS A 87 -14.65 3.20 23.31
C LYS A 87 -14.44 2.90 21.84
N ILE A 88 -14.20 1.63 21.50
CA ILE A 88 -13.99 1.15 20.14
C ILE A 88 -15.24 0.44 19.67
N SER A 89 -15.80 0.88 18.55
CA SER A 89 -17.01 0.29 17.94
C SER A 89 -16.64 -0.93 17.10
N THR A 90 -17.27 -2.06 17.37
CA THR A 90 -17.11 -3.29 16.59
C THR A 90 -18.16 -3.41 15.50
N GLY A 91 -17.94 -4.25 14.50
CA GLY A 91 -18.86 -4.42 13.35
C GLY A 91 -20.23 -4.96 13.69
N GLU A 92 -20.41 -5.51 14.89
CA GLU A 92 -21.68 -6.08 15.38
C GLU A 92 -22.57 -5.07 16.13
N ASN A 93 -22.36 -3.76 15.92
CA ASN A 93 -23.02 -2.67 16.66
C ASN A 93 -22.76 -2.70 18.19
N THR A 94 -21.80 -3.47 18.61
CA THR A 94 -21.28 -3.48 19.97
C THR A 94 -20.09 -2.54 20.09
N SER A 95 -19.73 -2.21 21.31
CA SER A 95 -18.57 -1.37 21.57
C SER A 95 -17.83 -1.94 22.77
N VAL A 96 -16.53 -1.92 22.67
CA VAL A 96 -15.64 -2.40 23.72
C VAL A 96 -14.90 -1.22 24.33
N TRP A 97 -14.83 -1.18 25.64
CA TRP A 97 -14.02 -0.22 26.35
C TRP A 97 -12.58 -0.74 26.46
N VAL A 98 -11.66 -0.01 25.90
CA VAL A 98 -10.23 -0.25 26.00
C VAL A 98 -9.67 0.67 27.08
N PRO A 99 -9.08 0.14 28.18
CA PRO A 99 -8.60 0.96 29.27
C PRO A 99 -7.34 1.74 28.87
N ALA A 100 -7.07 2.83 29.58
CA ALA A 100 -5.82 3.57 29.44
C ALA A 100 -4.61 2.66 29.70
N GLY A 101 -3.55 2.84 28.93
CA GLY A 101 -2.36 2.00 28.95
C GLY A 101 -2.46 0.69 28.16
N ALA A 102 -3.58 0.44 27.48
CA ALA A 102 -3.71 -0.75 26.64
C ALA A 102 -3.23 -0.48 25.20
N SER A 103 -2.50 -1.45 24.66
CA SER A 103 -2.09 -1.47 23.26
C SER A 103 -3.18 -2.07 22.39
N VAL A 104 -3.46 -1.43 21.25
CA VAL A 104 -4.37 -1.94 20.21
C VAL A 104 -3.60 -2.15 18.92
N ALA A 105 -3.59 -3.39 18.46
CA ALA A 105 -2.99 -3.82 17.22
C ALA A 105 -4.03 -3.75 16.08
N TYR A 106 -3.83 -2.84 15.15
CA TYR A 106 -4.66 -2.69 13.96
C TYR A 106 -4.10 -3.52 12.81
N ASN A 107 -4.99 -4.23 12.12
CA ASN A 107 -4.70 -5.01 10.91
C ASN A 107 -5.66 -4.55 9.81
N LEU A 108 -5.13 -3.87 8.81
CA LEU A 108 -5.88 -3.11 7.82
C LEU A 108 -5.62 -3.69 6.43
N SER A 109 -6.69 -4.02 5.72
CA SER A 109 -6.63 -4.49 4.33
C SER A 109 -6.95 -3.35 3.38
N TYR A 110 -6.12 -3.17 2.37
CA TYR A 110 -6.25 -2.08 1.40
C TYR A 110 -6.20 -2.57 -0.04
N VAL A 111 -6.97 -1.89 -0.87
CA VAL A 111 -6.73 -1.76 -2.31
C VAL A 111 -5.90 -0.51 -2.52
N THR A 112 -4.78 -0.63 -3.21
CA THR A 112 -3.85 0.49 -3.49
C THR A 112 -3.68 0.66 -5.00
N ILE A 113 -3.77 1.90 -5.48
CA ILE A 113 -3.55 2.27 -6.89
C ILE A 113 -2.40 3.27 -6.90
N PRO A 114 -1.12 2.84 -6.95
CA PRO A 114 0.01 3.76 -7.00
C PRO A 114 0.01 4.52 -8.33
N ILE A 115 0.41 5.80 -8.29
CA ILE A 115 0.62 6.64 -9.46
C ILE A 115 1.91 7.40 -9.22
N GLY A 116 2.90 7.22 -10.09
CA GLY A 116 4.21 7.83 -9.87
C GLY A 116 5.02 7.95 -11.14
N LEU A 117 6.17 8.60 -10.96
CA LEU A 117 7.22 8.71 -11.97
C LEU A 117 8.29 7.67 -11.68
N LYS A 118 8.84 7.08 -12.74
CA LYS A 118 9.99 6.19 -12.70
C LYS A 118 11.10 6.78 -13.56
N LEU A 119 12.25 6.85 -12.96
CA LEU A 119 13.51 7.23 -13.57
C LEU A 119 14.38 5.99 -13.62
N LYS A 120 14.95 5.65 -14.76
CA LYS A 120 15.85 4.49 -14.86
C LYS A 120 17.11 4.84 -15.63
N THR A 121 18.19 4.10 -15.37
CA THR A 121 19.41 4.17 -16.16
C THR A 121 19.23 3.40 -17.48
N ASN A 122 20.16 3.58 -18.40
CA ASN A 122 20.36 2.60 -19.45
C ASN A 122 20.82 1.28 -18.83
N GLU A 123 20.62 0.19 -19.56
CA GLU A 123 21.06 -1.13 -19.13
C GLU A 123 22.61 -1.18 -19.07
N ILE A 124 23.12 -1.62 -17.92
CA ILE A 124 24.54 -1.79 -17.65
C ILE A 124 24.80 -3.28 -17.43
N GLY A 125 25.27 -3.96 -18.45
CA GLY A 125 25.30 -5.43 -18.49
C GLY A 125 23.87 -5.98 -18.57
N TYR A 126 23.39 -6.61 -17.51
CA TYR A 126 22.01 -7.11 -17.37
C TYR A 126 21.19 -6.31 -16.37
N PHE A 127 21.73 -5.22 -15.83
CA PHE A 127 21.11 -4.46 -14.74
C PHE A 127 20.65 -3.08 -15.21
N THR A 128 19.47 -2.71 -14.82
CA THR A 128 18.93 -1.35 -14.93
C THR A 128 18.57 -0.86 -13.53
N TYR A 129 19.18 0.23 -13.11
CA TYR A 129 18.86 0.86 -11.83
C TYR A 129 17.71 1.83 -12.02
N PHE A 130 16.84 1.91 -11.03
CA PHE A 130 15.71 2.82 -11.11
C PHE A 130 15.41 3.51 -9.78
N ALA A 131 14.77 4.67 -9.86
CA ALA A 131 14.14 5.38 -8.76
C ALA A 131 12.68 5.65 -9.12
N GLN A 132 11.81 5.65 -8.12
CA GLN A 132 10.39 5.97 -8.28
C GLN A 132 9.93 6.89 -7.16
N LEU A 133 9.01 7.80 -7.49
CA LEU A 133 8.32 8.64 -6.53
C LEU A 133 6.89 8.91 -7.00
N GLY A 134 5.97 9.07 -6.08
CA GLY A 134 4.58 9.28 -6.43
C GLY A 134 3.63 9.25 -5.23
N PHE A 135 2.36 9.08 -5.55
CA PHE A 135 1.28 8.97 -4.58
C PHE A 135 0.62 7.60 -4.67
N ALA A 136 0.14 7.13 -3.55
CA ALA A 136 -0.54 5.85 -3.42
C ALA A 136 -1.89 6.05 -2.70
N PRO A 137 -2.96 6.40 -3.42
CA PRO A 137 -4.31 6.34 -2.90
C PRO A 137 -4.68 4.89 -2.54
N GLN A 138 -5.35 4.74 -1.38
CA GLN A 138 -5.72 3.46 -0.80
C GLN A 138 -7.17 3.48 -0.35
N ILE A 139 -7.87 2.38 -0.59
CA ILE A 139 -9.24 2.16 -0.14
C ILE A 139 -9.21 1.02 0.88
N ASN A 140 -9.67 1.29 2.10
CA ASN A 140 -9.80 0.27 3.13
C ASN A 140 -10.95 -0.69 2.79
N ILE A 141 -10.63 -1.98 2.71
CA ILE A 141 -11.59 -3.05 2.43
C ILE A 141 -11.79 -3.98 3.62
N GLY A 142 -11.05 -3.76 4.70
CA GLY A 142 -11.19 -4.54 5.92
C GLY A 142 -10.30 -3.99 7.03
N SER A 143 -10.85 -3.93 8.23
CA SER A 143 -10.14 -3.44 9.41
C SER A 143 -10.47 -4.32 10.61
N ARG A 144 -9.41 -4.81 11.26
CA ARG A 144 -9.52 -5.61 12.47
C ARG A 144 -8.63 -5.04 13.56
N ALA A 145 -9.09 -5.17 14.80
CA ALA A 145 -8.34 -4.74 15.97
C ALA A 145 -8.22 -5.88 16.99
N THR A 146 -7.09 -5.89 17.69
CA THR A 146 -6.83 -6.78 18.83
C THR A 146 -6.25 -5.94 19.94
N SER A 147 -6.79 -6.02 21.16
CA SER A 147 -6.26 -5.32 22.33
C SER A 147 -5.42 -6.24 23.18
N SER A 148 -4.36 -5.70 23.78
CA SER A 148 -3.55 -6.40 24.80
C SER A 148 -4.28 -6.56 26.14
N GLY A 149 -5.33 -5.76 26.37
CA GLY A 149 -6.29 -5.92 27.47
C GLY A 149 -7.50 -6.75 27.04
N ASN A 150 -8.39 -7.06 28.00
CA ASN A 150 -9.62 -7.75 27.69
C ASN A 150 -10.52 -6.92 26.75
N GLY A 151 -11.10 -7.55 25.74
CA GLY A 151 -12.23 -6.98 24.99
C GLY A 151 -12.16 -7.06 23.47
N LEU A 152 -11.00 -6.94 22.82
CA LEU A 152 -10.88 -7.04 21.35
C LEU A 152 -10.03 -8.25 20.97
N ASN A 153 -10.58 -9.14 20.16
CA ASN A 153 -9.88 -10.31 19.64
C ASN A 153 -10.11 -10.49 18.14
N LYS A 154 -9.35 -9.77 17.33
CA LYS A 154 -9.50 -9.70 15.86
C LYS A 154 -10.89 -9.22 15.41
N ASP A 155 -11.52 -8.39 16.23
CA ASP A 155 -12.84 -7.85 15.94
C ASP A 155 -12.78 -6.88 14.75
N ASN A 156 -13.83 -6.91 13.92
CA ASN A 156 -13.98 -5.95 12.84
C ASN A 156 -14.31 -4.57 13.41
N VAL A 157 -13.56 -3.55 12.98
CA VAL A 157 -13.69 -2.18 13.45
C VAL A 157 -13.83 -1.17 12.29
N PRO A 158 -14.79 -1.37 11.37
CA PRO A 158 -14.89 -0.56 10.16
C PRO A 158 -15.21 0.90 10.45
N LYS A 159 -15.89 1.21 11.55
CA LYS A 159 -16.25 2.58 11.94
C LYS A 159 -15.08 3.38 12.53
N GLU A 160 -14.04 2.69 12.99
CA GLU A 160 -12.86 3.31 13.60
C GLU A 160 -11.78 3.70 12.56
N ILE A 161 -11.93 3.23 11.33
CA ILE A 161 -10.93 3.42 10.26
C ILE A 161 -11.55 4.18 9.10
N ASN A 162 -10.83 5.19 8.62
CA ASN A 162 -11.23 5.94 7.44
C ASN A 162 -11.18 5.04 6.19
N LEU A 163 -12.22 5.16 5.35
CA LEU A 163 -12.33 4.40 4.11
C LEU A 163 -11.19 4.74 3.13
N LEU A 164 -10.84 6.02 3.05
CA LEU A 164 -9.81 6.51 2.14
C LEU A 164 -8.55 6.86 2.92
N ASN A 165 -7.43 6.38 2.42
CA ASN A 165 -6.10 6.75 2.89
C ASN A 165 -5.25 7.18 1.69
N MET A 166 -4.22 7.97 1.93
CA MET A 166 -3.28 8.40 0.91
C MET A 166 -1.89 8.57 1.49
N SER A 167 -0.91 8.08 0.75
CA SER A 167 0.51 8.24 1.05
C SER A 167 1.26 8.76 -0.16
N TYR A 168 2.38 9.43 0.05
CA TYR A 168 3.41 9.53 -0.96
C TYR A 168 4.43 8.43 -0.77
N PHE A 169 5.03 8.00 -1.86
CA PHE A 169 6.10 7.02 -1.82
C PHE A 169 7.33 7.50 -2.58
N PHE A 170 8.47 7.06 -2.15
CA PHE A 170 9.72 7.16 -2.88
C PHE A 170 10.58 5.94 -2.60
N GLY A 171 11.39 5.58 -3.57
CA GLY A 171 12.27 4.44 -3.45
C GLY A 171 13.04 4.18 -4.73
N GLY A 172 13.75 3.09 -4.73
CA GLY A 172 14.53 2.67 -5.88
C GLY A 172 14.91 1.21 -5.79
N GLY A 173 15.52 0.74 -6.86
CA GLY A 173 15.87 -0.65 -6.96
C GLY A 173 16.61 -0.97 -8.25
N VAL A 174 16.57 -2.23 -8.59
CA VAL A 174 17.24 -2.80 -9.74
C VAL A 174 16.31 -3.72 -10.50
N GLU A 175 16.40 -3.68 -11.82
CA GLU A 175 15.82 -4.67 -12.72
C GLU A 175 16.97 -5.51 -13.29
N TYR A 176 16.80 -6.82 -13.29
CA TYR A 176 17.70 -7.77 -13.89
C TYR A 176 17.06 -8.39 -15.11
N ASN A 177 17.62 -8.12 -16.27
CA ASN A 177 17.14 -8.63 -17.55
C ASN A 177 17.45 -10.14 -17.66
N ILE A 178 16.40 -10.96 -17.78
CA ILE A 178 16.51 -12.41 -17.94
C ILE A 178 16.32 -12.88 -19.39
N GLY A 179 16.12 -11.93 -20.30
CA GLY A 179 16.01 -12.17 -21.74
C GLY A 179 14.74 -11.60 -22.36
N GLY A 180 14.85 -11.13 -23.58
CA GLY A 180 13.75 -10.45 -24.27
C GLY A 180 13.31 -9.18 -23.56
N GLN A 181 12.02 -9.07 -23.26
CA GLN A 181 11.45 -7.95 -22.52
C GLN A 181 11.24 -8.26 -21.03
N THR A 182 11.62 -9.46 -20.58
CA THR A 182 11.36 -9.91 -19.21
C THR A 182 12.50 -9.54 -18.28
N SER A 183 12.12 -8.93 -17.16
CA SER A 183 13.07 -8.53 -16.11
C SER A 183 12.55 -8.90 -14.73
N LEU A 184 13.45 -9.32 -13.84
CA LEU A 184 13.19 -9.41 -12.42
C LEU A 184 13.40 -8.05 -11.78
N LEU A 185 12.49 -7.62 -10.93
CA LEU A 185 12.54 -6.34 -10.23
C LEU A 185 12.72 -6.58 -8.74
N ALA A 186 13.66 -5.86 -8.14
CA ALA A 186 13.82 -5.77 -6.70
C ALA A 186 14.05 -4.31 -6.29
N GLY A 187 13.34 -3.82 -5.27
CA GLY A 187 13.47 -2.44 -4.83
C GLY A 187 12.97 -2.22 -3.40
N ILE A 188 13.43 -1.12 -2.80
CA ILE A 188 13.02 -0.70 -1.46
C ILE A 188 12.30 0.63 -1.59
N PHE A 189 11.12 0.71 -0.97
CA PHE A 189 10.25 1.88 -1.01
C PHE A 189 9.81 2.29 0.39
N PHE A 190 9.91 3.57 0.67
CA PHE A 190 9.33 4.19 1.84
C PHE A 190 8.02 4.87 1.47
N ASN A 191 6.97 4.60 2.24
CA ASN A 191 5.65 5.18 2.08
C ASN A 191 5.29 5.97 3.35
N ASN A 192 4.93 7.23 3.19
CA ASN A 192 4.51 8.10 4.28
C ASN A 192 3.08 8.58 4.05
N GLY A 193 2.19 8.20 4.96
CA GLY A 193 0.80 8.63 4.94
C GLY A 193 0.64 10.05 5.43
N PHE A 194 -0.27 10.79 4.83
CA PHE A 194 -0.62 12.16 5.25
C PHE A 194 -2.11 12.32 5.56
N VAL A 195 -2.92 11.32 5.26
CA VAL A 195 -4.33 11.23 5.67
C VAL A 195 -4.41 10.44 6.98
N ASP A 196 -5.28 10.86 7.89
CA ASP A 196 -5.51 10.14 9.15
C ASP A 196 -6.18 8.80 8.88
N VAL A 197 -5.63 7.73 9.43
CA VAL A 197 -6.18 6.37 9.31
C VAL A 197 -7.34 6.17 10.26
N LEU A 198 -7.25 6.71 11.49
CA LEU A 198 -8.31 6.62 12.48
C LEU A 198 -9.41 7.64 12.18
N SER A 199 -10.67 7.21 12.22
CA SER A 199 -11.84 8.06 11.98
C SER A 199 -12.18 8.97 13.15
N ASN A 200 -11.63 8.70 14.33
CA ASN A 200 -11.89 9.46 15.56
C ASN A 200 -11.15 10.80 15.53
N ASN A 201 -11.88 11.89 15.77
CA ASN A 201 -11.31 13.24 15.80
C ASN A 201 -10.33 13.50 16.97
N THR A 202 -10.39 12.68 18.00
CA THR A 202 -9.58 12.83 19.23
C THR A 202 -8.25 12.06 19.14
N HIS A 203 -8.26 10.89 18.47
CA HIS A 203 -7.13 10.02 18.30
C HIS A 203 -6.77 9.96 16.82
N LYS A 204 -5.74 10.69 16.42
CA LYS A 204 -5.30 10.79 15.02
C LYS A 204 -3.96 10.14 14.81
N ALA A 205 -3.86 9.33 13.78
CA ALA A 205 -2.61 8.69 13.37
C ALA A 205 -2.55 8.55 11.85
N VAL A 206 -1.36 8.63 11.30
CA VAL A 206 -1.08 8.33 9.89
C VAL A 206 -0.33 7.01 9.79
N GLN A 207 -0.47 6.35 8.66
CA GLN A 207 0.20 5.10 8.39
C GLN A 207 1.45 5.30 7.56
N ASN A 208 2.55 4.72 8.03
CA ASN A 208 3.82 4.70 7.33
C ASN A 208 4.26 3.25 7.15
N PHE A 209 4.99 2.98 6.08
CA PHE A 209 5.50 1.64 5.86
C PHE A 209 6.73 1.62 4.94
N LEU A 210 7.58 0.63 5.18
CA LEU A 210 8.69 0.24 4.34
C LEU A 210 8.29 -1.01 3.56
N THR A 211 8.55 -1.00 2.27
CA THR A 211 8.20 -2.08 1.34
C THR A 211 9.45 -2.61 0.67
N LEU A 212 9.62 -3.92 0.67
CA LEU A 212 10.52 -4.61 -0.23
C LEU A 212 9.70 -5.08 -1.44
N LYS A 213 9.84 -4.42 -2.57
CA LYS A 213 9.12 -4.78 -3.80
C LYS A 213 9.91 -5.83 -4.58
N LEU A 214 9.27 -6.95 -4.84
CA LEU A 214 9.81 -8.02 -5.68
C LEU A 214 8.82 -8.29 -6.81
N GLY A 215 9.29 -8.33 -8.05
CA GLY A 215 8.38 -8.47 -9.18
C GLY A 215 9.01 -9.04 -10.42
N VAL A 216 8.15 -9.30 -11.39
CA VAL A 216 8.52 -9.66 -12.78
C VAL A 216 7.83 -8.69 -13.70
N LEU A 217 8.59 -8.10 -14.60
CA LEU A 217 8.13 -7.22 -15.69
C LEU A 217 8.31 -7.93 -17.03
N PHE A 218 7.35 -7.76 -17.93
CA PHE A 218 7.35 -8.35 -19.27
C PHE A 218 6.64 -7.44 -20.27
#